data_a9cc03447f94792e6c51168a3fa8c79e
#
_entry.id   a9cc03447f94792e6c51168a3fa8c79e
#
_cell.length_a   1.000
_cell.length_b   1.000
_cell.length_c   1.000
_cell.angle_alpha   90.00
_cell.angle_beta   90.00
_cell.angle_gamma   90.00
#
_symmetry.space_group_name_H-M   'P 1'
#
loop_
_entity.id
_entity.type
_entity.pdbx_description
1 polymer ?
#
loop_
_entity_poly.entity_id
_entity_poly.type
_entity_poly.pdbx_seq_one_letter_code
_entity_poly.pdbx_strand_id
1 'polypeptide(L)'
;MSPRSASVNEELRRRSRERLLQATVELVDQCGYEATTLGDIADRAGCARGLISYYFPGKRQLLQSAVHRLMHRTLEAALEREPRTEDGRERLARAIDAVLGLAVDHPVLMRTHMAGILQAEGFVQGPEQQRLASLFRDTLRRYGSRDVDTDYPLLRALLMGAVFAVLLPGAPMPRTRLRAELFQRYGLDWELGVPPAGLPPDGTPHRRRDQSLK
;
A
#
# COMPACT_ATOMS: atom_id res chain seq x y z
N MET A 1 -23.25 -32.77 -7.25
CA MET A 1 -22.99 -31.41 -7.77
C MET A 1 -21.90 -31.49 -8.84
N SER A 2 -22.12 -30.95 -10.02
CA SER A 2 -21.14 -31.03 -11.12
C SER A 2 -19.90 -30.15 -10.83
N PRO A 3 -18.66 -30.57 -11.18
CA PRO A 3 -17.44 -29.80 -10.98
C PRO A 3 -17.50 -28.39 -11.61
N ARG A 4 -18.24 -28.22 -12.71
CA ARG A 4 -18.48 -26.92 -13.36
C ARG A 4 -19.31 -25.94 -12.50
N SER A 5 -20.28 -26.44 -11.71
CA SER A 5 -21.08 -25.57 -10.84
C SER A 5 -20.30 -25.09 -9.62
N ALA A 6 -19.36 -25.90 -9.11
CA ALA A 6 -18.48 -25.53 -8.00
C ALA A 6 -17.51 -24.41 -8.40
N SER A 7 -16.88 -24.50 -9.56
CA SER A 7 -15.94 -23.48 -10.07
C SER A 7 -16.63 -22.13 -10.40
N VAL A 8 -17.85 -22.18 -10.94
CA VAL A 8 -18.65 -20.96 -11.20
C VAL A 8 -19.05 -20.28 -9.89
N ASN A 9 -19.46 -21.05 -8.88
CA ASN A 9 -19.82 -20.51 -7.57
C ASN A 9 -18.60 -19.90 -6.85
N GLU A 10 -17.44 -20.51 -6.94
CA GLU A 10 -16.18 -20.00 -6.41
C GLU A 10 -15.82 -18.64 -7.06
N GLU A 11 -15.92 -18.55 -8.38
CA GLU A 11 -15.64 -17.32 -9.12
C GLU A 11 -16.65 -16.21 -8.77
N LEU A 12 -17.94 -16.51 -8.64
CA LEU A 12 -18.95 -15.54 -8.19
C LEU A 12 -18.67 -15.02 -6.77
N ARG A 13 -18.26 -15.91 -5.87
CA ARG A 13 -17.86 -15.55 -4.50
C ARG A 13 -16.64 -14.64 -4.51
N ARG A 14 -15.62 -14.98 -5.29
CA ARG A 14 -14.41 -14.18 -5.44
C ARG A 14 -14.74 -12.77 -5.95
N ARG A 15 -15.58 -12.67 -7.00
CA ARG A 15 -16.02 -11.38 -7.56
C ARG A 15 -16.82 -10.54 -6.56
N SER A 16 -17.74 -11.16 -5.82
CA SER A 16 -18.52 -10.44 -4.81
C SER A 16 -17.65 -9.92 -3.69
N ARG A 17 -16.69 -10.72 -3.22
CA ARG A 17 -15.72 -10.31 -2.22
C ARG A 17 -14.85 -9.14 -2.70
N GLU A 18 -14.39 -9.19 -3.95
CA GLU A 18 -13.60 -8.12 -4.56
C GLU A 18 -14.38 -6.80 -4.66
N ARG A 19 -15.66 -6.85 -5.06
CA ARG A 19 -16.52 -5.65 -5.11
C ARG A 19 -16.73 -5.03 -3.73
N LEU A 20 -16.90 -5.85 -2.69
CA LEU A 20 -17.00 -5.36 -1.31
C LEU A 20 -15.73 -4.64 -0.85
N LEU A 21 -14.56 -5.19 -1.16
CA LEU A 21 -13.27 -4.56 -0.83
C LEU A 21 -13.11 -3.23 -1.57
N GLN A 22 -13.44 -3.19 -2.86
CA GLN A 22 -13.37 -1.98 -3.67
C GLN A 22 -14.34 -0.90 -3.16
N ALA A 23 -15.60 -1.25 -2.93
CA ALA A 23 -16.59 -0.33 -2.39
C ALA A 23 -16.18 0.24 -1.01
N THR A 24 -15.51 -0.56 -0.19
CA THR A 24 -14.99 -0.11 1.11
C THR A 24 -13.92 0.97 0.94
N VAL A 25 -12.97 0.78 0.02
CA VAL A 25 -11.94 1.79 -0.28
C VAL A 25 -12.59 3.10 -0.71
N GLU A 26 -13.49 3.04 -1.70
CA GLU A 26 -14.15 4.22 -2.28
C GLU A 26 -14.94 5.02 -1.23
N LEU A 27 -15.75 4.33 -0.43
CA LEU A 27 -16.60 4.99 0.57
C LEU A 27 -15.78 5.58 1.72
N VAL A 28 -14.77 4.86 2.20
CA VAL A 28 -13.93 5.39 3.28
C VAL A 28 -13.09 6.57 2.83
N ASP A 29 -12.59 6.57 1.60
CA ASP A 29 -11.89 7.74 1.03
C ASP A 29 -12.82 8.95 0.87
N GLN A 30 -14.08 8.72 0.46
CA GLN A 30 -15.05 9.79 0.21
C GLN A 30 -15.67 10.37 1.48
N CYS A 31 -16.10 9.52 2.40
CA CYS A 31 -16.92 9.89 3.56
C CYS A 31 -16.22 9.68 4.90
N GLY A 32 -15.07 9.01 4.93
CA GLY A 32 -14.38 8.60 6.16
C GLY A 32 -14.94 7.30 6.73
N TYR A 33 -14.18 6.71 7.66
CA TYR A 33 -14.51 5.40 8.24
C TYR A 33 -15.77 5.43 9.09
N GLU A 34 -15.94 6.45 9.94
CA GLU A 34 -17.08 6.49 10.88
C GLU A 34 -18.41 6.65 10.14
N ALA A 35 -18.46 7.50 9.12
CA ALA A 35 -19.67 7.75 8.33
C ALA A 35 -20.05 6.60 7.40
N THR A 36 -19.10 5.70 7.05
CA THR A 36 -19.34 4.55 6.18
C THR A 36 -20.04 3.43 6.95
N THR A 37 -21.17 2.91 6.50
CA THR A 37 -21.85 1.76 7.10
C THR A 37 -21.67 0.48 6.27
N LEU A 38 -21.86 -0.70 6.89
CA LEU A 38 -21.87 -1.96 6.13
C LEU A 38 -22.99 -2.02 5.10
N GLY A 39 -24.10 -1.31 5.35
CA GLY A 39 -25.20 -1.16 4.39
C GLY A 39 -24.73 -0.42 3.14
N ASP A 40 -24.10 0.75 3.31
CA ASP A 40 -23.61 1.55 2.19
C ASP A 40 -22.58 0.77 1.34
N ILE A 41 -21.71 0.01 2.02
CA ILE A 41 -20.73 -0.84 1.33
C ILE A 41 -21.44 -1.94 0.50
N ALA A 42 -22.45 -2.60 1.06
CA ALA A 42 -23.20 -3.64 0.35
C ALA A 42 -23.93 -3.07 -0.86
N ASP A 43 -24.61 -1.93 -0.67
CA ASP A 43 -25.36 -1.24 -1.71
C ASP A 43 -24.43 -0.75 -2.85
N ARG A 44 -23.29 -0.13 -2.51
CA ARG A 44 -22.26 0.29 -3.47
C ARG A 44 -21.66 -0.90 -4.22
N ALA A 45 -21.43 -2.03 -3.55
CA ALA A 45 -20.89 -3.25 -4.15
C ALA A 45 -21.92 -4.02 -5.00
N GLY A 46 -23.20 -3.67 -4.93
CA GLY A 46 -24.28 -4.44 -5.55
C GLY A 46 -24.35 -5.86 -4.98
N CYS A 47 -24.21 -6.00 -3.65
CA CYS A 47 -24.19 -7.27 -2.94
C CYS A 47 -25.25 -7.30 -1.83
N ALA A 48 -25.78 -8.48 -1.51
CA ALA A 48 -26.62 -8.63 -0.34
C ALA A 48 -25.83 -8.36 0.96
N ARG A 49 -26.42 -7.62 1.91
CA ARG A 49 -25.76 -7.28 3.20
C ARG A 49 -25.24 -8.49 3.96
N GLY A 50 -25.93 -9.63 3.91
CA GLY A 50 -25.52 -10.86 4.54
C GLY A 50 -24.19 -11.44 4.03
N LEU A 51 -23.76 -11.06 2.80
CA LEU A 51 -22.48 -11.49 2.28
C LEU A 51 -21.29 -10.84 3.00
N ILE A 52 -21.45 -9.65 3.56
CA ILE A 52 -20.39 -9.01 4.35
C ILE A 52 -20.07 -9.85 5.57
N SER A 53 -21.10 -10.20 6.36
CA SER A 53 -20.93 -11.05 7.56
C SER A 53 -20.40 -12.45 7.25
N TYR A 54 -20.66 -12.94 6.03
CA TYR A 54 -20.10 -14.21 5.57
C TYR A 54 -18.59 -14.15 5.29
N TYR A 55 -18.10 -13.03 4.74
CA TYR A 55 -16.70 -12.88 4.37
C TYR A 55 -15.83 -12.22 5.45
N PHE A 56 -16.43 -11.32 6.25
CA PHE A 56 -15.69 -10.49 7.20
C PHE A 56 -16.40 -10.45 8.56
N PRO A 57 -15.70 -10.72 9.66
CA PRO A 57 -16.27 -10.69 11.02
C PRO A 57 -16.81 -9.31 11.44
N GLY A 58 -16.40 -8.24 10.77
CA GLY A 58 -16.87 -6.89 11.07
C GLY A 58 -16.27 -5.82 10.16
N LYS A 59 -16.74 -4.57 10.33
CA LYS A 59 -16.33 -3.41 9.54
C LYS A 59 -14.80 -3.17 9.59
N ARG A 60 -14.16 -3.39 10.75
CA ARG A 60 -12.71 -3.22 10.91
C ARG A 60 -11.93 -4.21 10.05
N GLN A 61 -12.27 -5.50 10.09
CA GLN A 61 -11.60 -6.55 9.30
C GLN A 61 -11.84 -6.36 7.81
N LEU A 62 -13.04 -5.91 7.43
CA LEU A 62 -13.34 -5.55 6.05
C LEU A 62 -12.44 -4.39 5.59
N LEU A 63 -12.30 -3.31 6.37
CA LEU A 63 -11.41 -2.21 6.06
C LEU A 63 -9.95 -2.67 5.95
N GLN A 64 -9.45 -3.42 6.93
CA GLN A 64 -8.07 -3.94 6.89
C GLN A 64 -7.82 -4.77 5.63
N SER A 65 -8.74 -5.67 5.28
CA SER A 65 -8.65 -6.46 4.06
C SER A 65 -8.68 -5.59 2.80
N ALA A 66 -9.53 -4.56 2.78
CA ALA A 66 -9.65 -3.63 1.65
C ALA A 66 -8.34 -2.84 1.44
N VAL A 67 -7.76 -2.30 2.51
CA VAL A 67 -6.48 -1.57 2.45
C VAL A 67 -5.33 -2.49 2.02
N HIS A 68 -5.20 -3.67 2.61
CA HIS A 68 -4.15 -4.61 2.20
C HIS A 68 -4.32 -5.06 0.74
N ARG A 69 -5.55 -5.20 0.28
CA ARG A 69 -5.84 -5.50 -1.13
C ARG A 69 -5.46 -4.34 -2.05
N LEU A 70 -5.77 -3.10 -1.67
CA LEU A 70 -5.34 -1.90 -2.40
C LEU A 70 -3.82 -1.82 -2.47
N MET A 71 -3.13 -1.94 -1.32
CA MET A 71 -1.67 -1.92 -1.26
C MET A 71 -1.04 -3.00 -2.15
N HIS A 72 -1.57 -4.24 -2.09
CA HIS A 72 -1.09 -5.33 -2.95
C HIS A 72 -1.23 -4.98 -4.43
N ARG A 73 -2.40 -4.51 -4.88
CA ARG A 73 -2.65 -4.17 -6.29
C ARG A 73 -1.78 -3.00 -6.75
N THR A 74 -1.62 -1.98 -5.91
CA THR A 74 -0.76 -0.82 -6.23
C THR A 74 0.69 -1.25 -6.36
N LEU A 75 1.18 -2.08 -5.44
CA LEU A 75 2.53 -2.62 -5.50
C LEU A 75 2.73 -3.53 -6.72
N GLU A 76 1.82 -4.46 -6.97
CA GLU A 76 1.84 -5.36 -8.13
C GLU A 76 1.87 -4.55 -9.45
N ALA A 77 0.99 -3.55 -9.59
CA ALA A 77 0.95 -2.68 -10.76
C ALA A 77 2.25 -1.88 -10.95
N ALA A 78 2.87 -1.40 -9.86
CA ALA A 78 4.14 -0.70 -9.92
C ALA A 78 5.29 -1.62 -10.36
N LEU A 79 5.31 -2.87 -9.88
CA LEU A 79 6.32 -3.86 -10.23
C LEU A 79 6.18 -4.41 -11.66
N GLU A 80 4.95 -4.48 -12.16
CA GLU A 80 4.64 -4.97 -13.53
C GLU A 80 4.61 -3.87 -14.59
N ARG A 81 4.80 -2.61 -14.19
CA ARG A 81 4.76 -1.48 -15.12
C ARG A 81 5.86 -1.55 -16.17
N GLU A 82 5.50 -1.19 -17.42
CA GLU A 82 6.46 -1.09 -18.51
C GLU A 82 7.41 0.14 -18.38
N PRO A 83 8.69 0.02 -18.74
CA PRO A 83 9.33 -1.24 -19.11
C PRO A 83 9.46 -2.19 -17.92
N ARG A 84 9.14 -3.46 -18.11
CA ARG A 84 9.36 -4.49 -17.07
C ARG A 84 10.83 -4.61 -16.74
N THR A 85 11.12 -4.87 -15.48
CA THR A 85 12.50 -5.01 -15.02
C THR A 85 12.64 -6.19 -14.08
N GLU A 86 13.75 -6.91 -14.22
CA GLU A 86 14.20 -7.92 -13.26
C GLU A 86 15.28 -7.36 -12.31
N ASP A 87 15.71 -6.12 -12.52
CA ASP A 87 16.64 -5.44 -11.61
C ASP A 87 15.99 -5.26 -10.23
N GLY A 88 16.56 -5.92 -9.23
CA GLY A 88 16.05 -5.89 -7.86
C GLY A 88 16.11 -4.50 -7.22
N ARG A 89 17.07 -3.66 -7.61
CA ARG A 89 17.18 -2.27 -7.14
C ARG A 89 16.02 -1.42 -7.68
N GLU A 90 15.76 -1.50 -8.98
CA GLU A 90 14.63 -0.84 -9.62
C GLU A 90 13.29 -1.32 -9.04
N ARG A 91 13.13 -2.63 -8.82
CA ARG A 91 11.92 -3.20 -8.21
C ARG A 91 11.70 -2.69 -6.79
N LEU A 92 12.75 -2.60 -5.97
CA LEU A 92 12.64 -2.05 -4.62
C LEU A 92 12.31 -0.56 -4.64
N ALA A 93 12.91 0.22 -5.55
CA ALA A 93 12.59 1.63 -5.74
C ALA A 93 11.10 1.82 -6.10
N ARG A 94 10.58 1.05 -7.06
CA ARG A 94 9.15 1.07 -7.44
C ARG A 94 8.24 0.70 -6.27
N ALA A 95 8.64 -0.26 -5.45
CA ALA A 95 7.87 -0.67 -4.27
C ALA A 95 7.80 0.45 -3.22
N ILE A 96 8.91 1.13 -2.95
CA ILE A 96 8.97 2.29 -2.05
C ILE A 96 8.06 3.41 -2.58
N ASP A 97 8.19 3.76 -3.85
CA ASP A 97 7.40 4.82 -4.49
C ASP A 97 5.90 4.50 -4.47
N ALA A 98 5.52 3.25 -4.71
CA ALA A 98 4.13 2.80 -4.67
C ALA A 98 3.51 2.98 -3.27
N VAL A 99 4.24 2.60 -2.21
CA VAL A 99 3.74 2.74 -0.83
C VAL A 99 3.65 4.21 -0.41
N LEU A 100 4.66 5.00 -0.74
CA LEU A 100 4.62 6.45 -0.45
C LEU A 100 3.52 7.16 -1.24
N GLY A 101 3.23 6.68 -2.47
CA GLY A 101 2.11 7.15 -3.29
C GLY A 101 0.76 6.99 -2.60
N LEU A 102 0.50 5.83 -2.02
CA LEU A 102 -0.76 5.55 -1.32
C LEU A 102 -1.06 6.55 -0.21
N ALA A 103 -0.05 7.06 0.51
CA ALA A 103 -0.26 8.08 1.54
C ALA A 103 -0.75 9.43 0.97
N VAL A 104 -0.37 9.74 -0.26
CA VAL A 104 -0.77 10.97 -0.96
C VAL A 104 -2.11 10.79 -1.67
N ASP A 105 -2.30 9.66 -2.33
CA ASP A 105 -3.48 9.39 -3.16
C ASP A 105 -4.71 9.02 -2.32
N HIS A 106 -4.51 8.37 -1.15
CA HIS A 106 -5.56 7.88 -0.25
C HIS A 106 -5.33 8.31 1.22
N PRO A 107 -5.20 9.61 1.52
CA PRO A 107 -4.76 10.07 2.85
C PRO A 107 -5.75 9.73 3.96
N VAL A 108 -7.05 9.77 3.70
CA VAL A 108 -8.10 9.43 4.69
C VAL A 108 -8.05 7.94 5.02
N LEU A 109 -8.02 7.10 3.99
CA LEU A 109 -7.96 5.65 4.11
C LEU A 109 -6.69 5.21 4.87
N MET A 110 -5.52 5.77 4.50
CA MET A 110 -4.24 5.41 5.11
C MET A 110 -4.16 5.86 6.56
N ARG A 111 -4.66 7.05 6.93
CA ARG A 111 -4.77 7.46 8.34
C ARG A 111 -5.63 6.52 9.15
N THR A 112 -6.80 6.16 8.62
CA THR A 112 -7.72 5.23 9.30
C THR A 112 -7.09 3.86 9.50
N HIS A 113 -6.38 3.35 8.47
CA HIS A 113 -5.66 2.09 8.55
C HIS A 113 -4.56 2.11 9.62
N MET A 114 -3.74 3.16 9.65
CA MET A 114 -2.65 3.31 10.63
C MET A 114 -3.20 3.39 12.06
N ALA A 115 -4.28 4.14 12.29
CA ALA A 115 -4.95 4.18 13.58
C ALA A 115 -5.49 2.80 14.01
N GLY A 116 -6.04 2.04 13.06
CA GLY A 116 -6.57 0.69 13.30
C GLY A 116 -5.50 -0.34 13.65
N ILE A 117 -4.28 -0.22 13.13
CA ILE A 117 -3.16 -1.13 13.45
C ILE A 117 -2.75 -0.97 14.91
N LEU A 118 -2.78 0.24 15.47
CA LEU A 118 -2.39 0.51 16.85
C LEU A 118 -3.44 0.07 17.88
N GLN A 119 -4.67 -0.17 17.45
CA GLN A 119 -5.75 -0.71 18.29
C GLN A 119 -5.68 -2.24 18.28
N ALA A 120 -4.75 -2.81 19.01
CA ALA A 120 -4.24 -4.18 18.89
C ALA A 120 -5.22 -5.32 19.16
N GLU A 121 -6.44 -5.07 19.65
CA GLU A 121 -7.42 -6.14 19.86
C GLU A 121 -7.98 -6.62 18.51
N GLY A 122 -7.60 -7.83 18.13
CA GLY A 122 -8.16 -8.53 16.96
C GLY A 122 -7.44 -8.31 15.62
N PHE A 123 -6.13 -7.97 15.64
CA PHE A 123 -5.35 -8.01 14.38
C PHE A 123 -5.14 -9.45 13.93
N VAL A 124 -5.93 -9.88 12.95
CA VAL A 124 -5.77 -11.18 12.30
C VAL A 124 -5.05 -10.99 10.96
N GLN A 125 -3.97 -11.73 10.74
CA GLN A 125 -3.30 -11.77 9.44
C GLN A 125 -4.21 -12.42 8.40
N GLY A 126 -4.93 -11.60 7.66
CA GLY A 126 -5.80 -12.05 6.57
C GLY A 126 -5.01 -12.43 5.30
N PRO A 127 -5.69 -13.10 4.35
CA PRO A 127 -5.07 -13.55 3.10
C PRO A 127 -4.51 -12.39 2.25
N GLU A 128 -5.12 -11.21 2.29
CA GLU A 128 -4.62 -10.02 1.58
C GLU A 128 -3.28 -9.55 2.13
N GLN A 129 -3.15 -9.54 3.45
CA GLN A 129 -1.91 -9.17 4.11
C GLN A 129 -0.78 -10.17 3.83
N GLN A 130 -1.11 -11.48 3.81
CA GLN A 130 -0.14 -12.52 3.48
C GLN A 130 0.36 -12.37 2.04
N ARG A 131 -0.53 -12.07 1.08
CA ARG A 131 -0.15 -11.81 -0.32
C ARG A 131 0.76 -10.59 -0.43
N LEU A 132 0.40 -9.49 0.23
CA LEU A 132 1.23 -8.29 0.29
C LEU A 132 2.61 -8.57 0.87
N ALA A 133 2.67 -9.30 1.99
CA ALA A 133 3.92 -9.69 2.62
C ALA A 133 4.79 -10.58 1.70
N SER A 134 4.17 -11.51 0.98
CA SER A 134 4.86 -12.38 0.03
C SER A 134 5.48 -11.58 -1.12
N LEU A 135 4.78 -10.57 -1.63
CA LEU A 135 5.25 -9.71 -2.71
C LEU A 135 6.45 -8.85 -2.26
N PHE A 136 6.42 -8.31 -1.04
CA PHE A 136 7.57 -7.60 -0.47
C PHE A 136 8.77 -8.52 -0.23
N ARG A 137 8.54 -9.73 0.28
CA ARG A 137 9.63 -10.70 0.47
C ARG A 137 10.26 -11.10 -0.85
N ASP A 138 9.48 -11.30 -1.91
CA ASP A 138 10.01 -11.56 -3.24
C ASP A 138 10.83 -10.38 -3.77
N THR A 139 10.34 -9.17 -3.60
CA THR A 139 11.07 -7.94 -3.96
C THR A 139 12.43 -7.86 -3.25
N LEU A 140 12.47 -8.15 -1.94
CA LEU A 140 13.71 -8.18 -1.17
C LEU A 140 14.68 -9.28 -1.62
N ARG A 141 14.18 -10.48 -1.95
CA ARG A 141 15.03 -11.55 -2.51
C ARG A 141 15.69 -11.11 -3.82
N ARG A 142 14.94 -10.51 -4.72
CA ARG A 142 15.45 -9.98 -5.98
C ARG A 142 16.41 -8.80 -5.79
N TYR A 143 16.19 -7.99 -4.78
CA TYR A 143 17.12 -6.93 -4.39
C TYR A 143 18.45 -7.46 -3.86
N GLY A 144 18.53 -8.72 -3.43
CA GLY A 144 19.72 -9.37 -2.91
C GLY A 144 19.81 -9.44 -1.38
N SER A 145 18.68 -9.34 -0.69
CA SER A 145 18.62 -9.56 0.77
C SER A 145 19.15 -10.95 1.13
N ARG A 146 20.07 -11.00 2.10
CA ARG A 146 20.64 -12.25 2.61
C ARG A 146 19.77 -12.90 3.67
N ASP A 147 18.96 -12.10 4.37
CA ASP A 147 18.03 -12.54 5.41
C ASP A 147 16.70 -11.79 5.26
N VAL A 148 15.84 -12.34 4.43
CA VAL A 148 14.52 -11.75 4.13
C VAL A 148 13.60 -11.72 5.35
N ASP A 149 13.78 -12.66 6.29
CA ASP A 149 12.91 -12.73 7.48
C ASP A 149 13.24 -11.62 8.49
N THR A 150 14.49 -11.15 8.53
CA THR A 150 14.89 -9.96 9.28
C THR A 150 14.64 -8.67 8.49
N ASP A 151 14.95 -8.64 7.20
CA ASP A 151 14.86 -7.43 6.38
C ASP A 151 13.43 -7.00 6.08
N TYR A 152 12.49 -7.95 5.91
CA TYR A 152 11.09 -7.61 5.64
C TYR A 152 10.39 -6.85 6.78
N PRO A 153 10.47 -7.29 8.04
CA PRO A 153 9.94 -6.51 9.16
C PRO A 153 10.54 -5.11 9.26
N LEU A 154 11.85 -4.97 9.00
CA LEU A 154 12.54 -3.69 9.01
C LEU A 154 12.05 -2.77 7.88
N LEU A 155 12.00 -3.26 6.63
CA LEU A 155 11.45 -2.50 5.51
C LEU A 155 10.03 -2.06 5.79
N ARG A 156 9.18 -2.97 6.29
CA ARG A 156 7.81 -2.67 6.67
C ARG A 156 7.73 -1.57 7.71
N ALA A 157 8.54 -1.62 8.77
CA ALA A 157 8.57 -0.61 9.81
C ALA A 157 8.98 0.76 9.28
N LEU A 158 10.00 0.82 8.40
CA LEU A 158 10.46 2.05 7.75
C LEU A 158 9.38 2.65 6.83
N LEU A 159 8.72 1.82 6.01
CA LEU A 159 7.63 2.26 5.14
C LEU A 159 6.42 2.76 5.95
N MET A 160 6.04 2.05 7.02
CA MET A 160 4.96 2.50 7.91
C MET A 160 5.31 3.83 8.58
N GLY A 161 6.53 3.99 9.08
CA GLY A 161 7.02 5.25 9.65
C GLY A 161 7.00 6.39 8.63
N ALA A 162 7.39 6.12 7.39
CA ALA A 162 7.36 7.10 6.30
C ALA A 162 5.92 7.50 5.92
N VAL A 163 5.00 6.55 5.80
CA VAL A 163 3.58 6.82 5.57
C VAL A 163 3.00 7.66 6.72
N PHE A 164 3.31 7.29 7.97
CA PHE A 164 2.88 8.08 9.13
C PHE A 164 3.42 9.51 9.07
N ALA A 165 4.69 9.70 8.73
CA ALA A 165 5.30 11.03 8.65
C ALA A 165 4.69 11.92 7.53
N VAL A 166 4.31 11.33 6.38
CA VAL A 166 3.54 12.05 5.33
C VAL A 166 2.19 12.51 5.85
N LEU A 167 1.54 11.69 6.67
CA LEU A 167 0.16 11.90 7.13
C LEU A 167 0.05 12.67 8.45
N LEU A 168 1.17 13.03 9.08
CA LEU A 168 1.21 13.64 10.41
C LEU A 168 0.50 15.00 10.41
N PRO A 169 -0.57 15.18 11.22
CA PRO A 169 -1.27 16.47 11.28
C PRO A 169 -0.35 17.58 11.81
N GLY A 170 -0.39 18.72 11.18
CA GLY A 170 0.35 19.93 11.61
C GLY A 170 1.83 19.97 11.23
N ALA A 171 2.45 18.82 10.96
CA ALA A 171 3.87 18.74 10.58
C ALA A 171 4.14 17.59 9.58
N PRO A 172 3.47 17.56 8.42
CA PRO A 172 3.71 16.52 7.44
C PRO A 172 5.11 16.62 6.85
N MET A 173 5.80 15.49 6.74
CA MET A 173 7.10 15.44 6.07
C MET A 173 6.89 15.28 4.57
N PRO A 174 7.59 16.06 3.72
CA PRO A 174 7.48 15.92 2.27
C PRO A 174 7.84 14.50 1.80
N ARG A 175 7.00 13.93 0.93
CA ARG A 175 7.21 12.60 0.34
C ARG A 175 8.58 12.47 -0.30
N THR A 176 9.04 13.51 -0.99
CA THR A 176 10.35 13.55 -1.68
C THR A 176 11.52 13.38 -0.71
N ARG A 177 11.43 13.97 0.50
CA ARG A 177 12.47 13.81 1.52
C ARG A 177 12.49 12.39 2.07
N LEU A 178 11.33 11.82 2.38
CA LEU A 178 11.23 10.43 2.85
C LEU A 178 11.73 9.42 1.81
N ARG A 179 11.40 9.68 0.53
CA ARG A 179 11.94 8.91 -0.59
C ARG A 179 13.46 8.95 -0.61
N ALA A 180 14.06 10.15 -0.49
CA ALA A 180 15.51 10.32 -0.49
C ALA A 180 16.19 9.54 0.64
N GLU A 181 15.66 9.61 1.86
CA GLU A 181 16.18 8.87 3.02
C GLU A 181 16.09 7.35 2.83
N LEU A 182 14.95 6.86 2.34
CA LEU A 182 14.76 5.43 2.06
C LEU A 182 15.70 4.96 0.93
N PHE A 183 15.84 5.75 -0.13
CA PHE A 183 16.73 5.44 -1.24
C PHE A 183 18.20 5.41 -0.79
N GLN A 184 18.63 6.39 -0.02
CA GLN A 184 19.97 6.42 0.56
C GLN A 184 20.24 5.17 1.43
N ARG A 185 19.29 4.79 2.28
CA ARG A 185 19.41 3.62 3.15
C ARG A 185 19.61 2.32 2.38
N TYR A 186 18.91 2.16 1.25
CA TYR A 186 18.99 0.97 0.41
C TYR A 186 19.97 1.12 -0.76
N GLY A 187 20.78 2.17 -0.79
CA GLY A 187 21.74 2.43 -1.86
C GLY A 187 21.10 2.54 -3.24
N LEU A 188 19.88 3.03 -3.34
CA LEU A 188 19.17 3.21 -4.61
C LEU A 188 19.50 4.57 -5.22
N ASP A 189 19.64 4.58 -6.56
CA ASP A 189 19.85 5.83 -7.29
C ASP A 189 18.53 6.59 -7.42
N TRP A 190 18.60 7.92 -7.46
CA TRP A 190 17.42 8.78 -7.47
C TRP A 190 16.53 8.56 -8.70
N GLU A 191 17.11 8.22 -9.85
CA GLU A 191 16.42 7.97 -11.10
C GLU A 191 15.64 6.66 -11.12
N LEU A 192 15.94 5.71 -10.21
CA LEU A 192 15.18 4.46 -10.09
C LEU A 192 13.76 4.72 -9.62
N GLY A 193 12.84 3.87 -10.03
CA GLY A 193 11.42 3.98 -9.69
C GLY A 193 10.67 4.97 -10.55
N VAL A 194 9.55 5.49 -10.04
CA VAL A 194 8.74 6.51 -10.72
C VAL A 194 8.72 7.76 -9.85
N PRO A 195 9.30 8.86 -10.32
CA PRO A 195 8.99 10.14 -9.69
C PRO A 195 7.47 10.37 -9.78
N PRO A 196 6.84 10.89 -8.70
CA PRO A 196 5.41 11.18 -8.72
C PRO A 196 5.10 12.16 -9.85
N ALA A 197 4.09 11.85 -10.65
CA ALA A 197 3.58 12.77 -11.65
C ALA A 197 3.17 14.06 -10.95
N GLY A 198 3.84 15.18 -11.27
CA GLY A 198 3.46 16.52 -10.80
C GLY A 198 4.38 17.22 -9.81
N LEU A 199 5.55 16.69 -9.44
CA LEU A 199 6.54 17.52 -8.76
C LEU A 199 7.53 18.10 -9.77
N PRO A 200 7.77 19.44 -9.74
CA PRO A 200 8.87 20.04 -10.49
C PRO A 200 10.20 19.46 -9.99
N PRO A 201 11.25 19.45 -10.81
CA PRO A 201 12.57 18.92 -10.44
C PRO A 201 13.31 19.91 -9.50
N ASP A 202 12.70 20.26 -8.37
CA ASP A 202 13.29 21.14 -7.39
C ASP A 202 13.83 20.32 -6.22
N GLY A 203 15.06 19.92 -6.35
CA GLY A 203 15.77 19.21 -5.30
C GLY A 203 17.19 18.82 -5.65
N THR A 204 17.79 19.44 -6.65
CA THR A 204 19.25 19.34 -6.83
C THR A 204 19.92 19.96 -5.60
N PRO A 205 20.72 19.20 -4.82
CA PRO A 205 21.51 19.81 -3.77
C PRO A 205 22.43 20.84 -4.44
N HIS A 206 22.24 22.12 -4.15
CA HIS A 206 23.16 23.14 -4.53
C HIS A 206 24.56 22.71 -4.09
N ARG A 207 25.39 22.29 -5.03
CA ARG A 207 26.84 22.31 -4.84
C ARG A 207 27.18 23.75 -4.45
N ARG A 208 27.50 23.96 -3.18
CA ARG A 208 28.16 25.19 -2.74
C ARG A 208 29.41 25.36 -3.62
N ARG A 209 29.34 26.25 -4.58
CA ARG A 209 30.55 26.79 -5.19
C ARG A 209 31.29 27.51 -4.07
N ASP A 210 32.37 26.89 -3.63
CA ASP A 210 33.45 27.59 -2.96
C ASP A 210 33.87 28.76 -3.86
N GLN A 211 33.48 29.96 -3.51
CA GLN A 211 34.14 31.15 -3.97
C GLN A 211 35.26 31.42 -2.97
N SER A 212 36.41 30.78 -3.22
CA SER A 212 37.69 31.24 -2.67
C SER A 212 38.05 32.58 -3.30
N LEU A 213 38.13 33.56 -2.47
CA LEU A 213 39.09 34.67 -2.40
C LEU A 213 39.80 35.13 -3.68
N LYS A 214 39.53 36.33 -4.06
CA LYS A 214 40.61 37.34 -4.19
C LYS A 214 40.10 38.66 -3.70
#